data_bb32c9952d6d07be6125057edafc87f4
#
_entry.id   bb32c9952d6d07be6125057edafc87f4
#
_cell.length_a   1.000
_cell.length_b   1.000
_cell.length_c   1.000
_cell.angle_alpha   90.00
_cell.angle_beta   90.00
_cell.angle_gamma   90.00
#
_symmetry.space_group_name_H-M   'P 1'
#
loop_
_entity.id
_entity.type
_entity.pdbx_description
1 polymer ?
#
loop_
_entity_poly.entity_id
_entity_poly.type
_entity_poly.pdbx_seq_one_letter_code
_entity_poly.pdbx_strand_id
1 'polypeptide(L)'
;MQIHISPRHIQLTAAIHAHVASKVAHLEEYTSDILAAHVVLLFDEHRSKKKDFQVKVHLALPGPDLHAEDSEDDLYAAIDLTVHKLAQQLRKRKTKTKEKAKHKLKVAREVERRGTRR
;
A
#
# COMPACT_ATOMS: atom_id res chain seq x y z
N MET A 1 6.36 5.52 10.48
CA MET A 1 5.62 6.00 9.29
C MET A 1 4.89 7.29 9.63
N GLN A 2 4.97 8.27 8.75
CA GLN A 2 4.18 9.50 8.86
C GLN A 2 2.92 9.35 8.02
N ILE A 3 1.77 9.77 8.58
CA ILE A 3 0.48 9.69 7.90
C ILE A 3 -0.03 11.11 7.66
N HIS A 4 -0.26 11.45 6.39
CA HIS A 4 -0.79 12.75 5.98
C HIS A 4 -2.15 12.53 5.33
N ILE A 5 -3.18 13.16 5.88
CA ILE A 5 -4.55 13.03 5.39
C ILE A 5 -4.99 14.37 4.79
N SER A 6 -5.42 14.35 3.54
CA SER A 6 -5.90 15.53 2.82
C SER A 6 -7.39 15.35 2.47
N PRO A 7 -8.30 15.89 3.28
CA PRO A 7 -9.72 15.84 2.95
C PRO A 7 -10.08 16.89 1.91
N ARG A 8 -10.89 16.49 0.93
CA ARG A 8 -11.39 17.39 -0.12
C ARG A 8 -12.90 17.26 -0.21
N HIS A 9 -13.60 18.34 0.09
CA HIS A 9 -15.07 18.37 0.14
C HIS A 9 -15.65 17.41 1.17
N ILE A 10 -14.87 17.05 2.18
CA ILE A 10 -15.22 16.17 3.29
C ILE A 10 -14.71 16.81 4.57
N GLN A 11 -15.52 16.77 5.62
CA GLN A 11 -15.06 17.15 6.94
C GLN A 11 -14.31 15.97 7.58
N LEU A 12 -13.05 16.19 7.94
CA LEU A 12 -12.26 15.17 8.62
C LEU A 12 -12.64 15.13 10.11
N THR A 13 -13.41 14.12 10.48
CA THR A 13 -13.80 13.90 11.88
C THR A 13 -12.74 13.08 12.60
N ALA A 14 -12.79 13.10 13.94
CA ALA A 14 -11.89 12.27 14.75
C ALA A 14 -12.08 10.77 14.45
N ALA A 15 -13.32 10.33 14.18
CA ALA A 15 -13.61 8.95 13.84
C ALA A 15 -12.98 8.55 12.50
N ILE A 16 -13.08 9.39 11.49
CA ILE A 16 -12.47 9.14 10.17
C ILE A 16 -10.95 9.10 10.29
N HIS A 17 -10.37 10.06 11.01
CA HIS A 17 -8.93 10.12 11.25
C HIS A 17 -8.43 8.83 11.91
N ALA A 18 -9.11 8.38 12.97
CA ALA A 18 -8.76 7.17 13.69
C ALA A 18 -8.86 5.93 12.80
N HIS A 19 -9.91 5.85 11.98
CA HIS A 19 -10.11 4.73 11.06
C HIS A 19 -8.98 4.64 10.03
N VAL A 20 -8.66 5.77 9.38
CA VAL A 20 -7.57 5.83 8.40
C VAL A 20 -6.23 5.44 9.04
N ALA A 21 -5.92 6.05 10.20
CA ALA A 21 -4.67 5.78 10.90
C ALA A 21 -4.53 4.30 11.27
N SER A 22 -5.59 3.70 11.80
CA SER A 22 -5.62 2.28 12.18
C SER A 22 -5.41 1.37 10.97
N LYS A 23 -6.12 1.61 9.88
CA LYS A 23 -6.04 0.77 8.68
C LYS A 23 -4.68 0.90 7.99
N VAL A 24 -4.17 2.11 7.87
CA VAL A 24 -2.87 2.36 7.24
C VAL A 24 -1.74 1.78 8.09
N ALA A 25 -1.84 1.87 9.42
CA ALA A 25 -0.84 1.29 10.33
C ALA A 25 -0.70 -0.23 10.17
N HIS A 26 -1.78 -0.94 9.82
CA HIS A 26 -1.72 -2.38 9.55
C HIS A 26 -0.80 -2.73 8.39
N LEU A 27 -0.52 -1.80 7.48
CA LEU A 27 0.40 -2.05 6.36
C LEU A 27 1.84 -2.26 6.83
N GLU A 28 2.19 -1.78 8.04
CA GLU A 28 3.51 -2.00 8.62
C GLU A 28 3.76 -3.47 8.96
N GLU A 29 2.72 -4.29 9.05
CA GLU A 29 2.87 -5.75 9.22
C GLU A 29 3.54 -6.41 8.02
N TYR A 30 3.44 -5.80 6.83
CA TYR A 30 4.04 -6.33 5.60
C TYR A 30 5.47 -5.84 5.38
N THR A 31 5.78 -4.65 5.87
CA THR A 31 7.12 -4.07 5.78
C THR A 31 7.29 -2.95 6.79
N SER A 32 8.46 -2.86 7.41
CA SER A 32 8.83 -1.77 8.31
C SER A 32 9.35 -0.54 7.57
N ASP A 33 9.48 -0.61 6.25
CA ASP A 33 10.18 0.39 5.44
C ASP A 33 9.28 1.51 4.93
N ILE A 34 8.01 1.58 5.35
CA ILE A 34 7.10 2.63 4.92
C ILE A 34 7.52 3.96 5.54
N LEU A 35 7.96 4.90 4.71
CA LEU A 35 8.41 6.21 5.15
C LEU A 35 7.22 7.12 5.47
N ALA A 36 6.22 7.14 4.59
CA ALA A 36 5.05 7.98 4.74
C ALA A 36 3.87 7.41 3.96
N ALA A 37 2.66 7.73 4.41
CA ALA A 37 1.43 7.46 3.69
C ALA A 37 0.68 8.77 3.48
N HIS A 38 0.38 9.09 2.23
CA HIS A 38 -0.42 10.24 1.85
C HIS A 38 -1.80 9.76 1.46
N VAL A 39 -2.81 10.17 2.22
CA VAL A 39 -4.20 9.74 2.04
C VAL A 39 -5.04 10.92 1.58
N VAL A 40 -5.66 10.81 0.43
CA VAL A 40 -6.61 11.82 -0.08
C VAL A 40 -8.01 11.25 0.02
N LEU A 41 -8.88 11.96 0.73
CA LEU A 41 -10.29 11.61 0.88
C LEU A 41 -11.09 12.64 0.09
N LEU A 42 -11.87 12.19 -0.88
CA LEU A 42 -12.62 13.07 -1.77
C LEU A 42 -14.10 12.68 -1.78
N PHE A 43 -14.97 13.68 -1.66
CA PHE A 43 -16.40 13.53 -1.92
C PHE A 43 -16.74 14.27 -3.21
N ASP A 44 -17.43 13.57 -4.14
CA ASP A 44 -17.85 14.11 -5.41
C ASP A 44 -19.24 13.59 -5.78
N GLU A 45 -20.25 14.43 -5.63
CA GLU A 45 -21.65 14.09 -5.92
C GLU A 45 -21.92 13.77 -7.40
N HIS A 46 -21.04 14.19 -8.29
CA HIS A 46 -21.22 14.05 -9.73
C HIS A 46 -20.72 12.74 -10.29
N ARG A 47 -20.16 11.88 -9.45
CA ARG A 47 -19.74 10.57 -9.90
C ARG A 47 -20.91 9.64 -10.16
N SER A 48 -20.86 8.91 -11.25
CA SER A 48 -21.91 7.98 -11.63
C SER A 48 -21.96 6.76 -10.69
N LYS A 49 -23.14 6.15 -10.55
CA LYS A 49 -23.38 4.91 -9.80
C LYS A 49 -23.17 5.00 -8.29
N LYS A 50 -23.47 6.15 -7.70
CA LYS A 50 -23.42 6.37 -6.23
C LYS A 50 -22.06 6.09 -5.59
N LYS A 51 -20.97 6.17 -6.35
CA LYS A 51 -19.60 6.03 -5.82
C LYS A 51 -19.01 7.39 -5.53
N ASP A 52 -19.66 8.11 -4.62
CA ASP A 52 -19.37 9.51 -4.34
C ASP A 52 -18.10 9.72 -3.53
N PHE A 53 -17.67 8.71 -2.77
CA PHE A 53 -16.48 8.78 -1.96
C PHE A 53 -15.30 8.11 -2.67
N GLN A 54 -14.24 8.87 -2.86
CA GLN A 54 -13.00 8.38 -3.46
C GLN A 54 -11.87 8.47 -2.46
N VAL A 55 -11.06 7.43 -2.37
CA VAL A 55 -9.89 7.40 -1.52
C VAL A 55 -8.68 7.06 -2.37
N LYS A 56 -7.62 7.86 -2.23
CA LYS A 56 -6.33 7.63 -2.87
C LYS A 56 -5.27 7.55 -1.80
N VAL A 57 -4.44 6.52 -1.82
CA VAL A 57 -3.34 6.36 -0.89
C VAL A 57 -2.05 6.17 -1.66
N HIS A 58 -1.05 6.96 -1.30
CA HIS A 58 0.30 6.86 -1.83
C HIS A 58 1.25 6.49 -0.70
N LEU A 59 1.96 5.38 -0.84
CA LEU A 59 2.96 4.95 0.12
C LEU A 59 4.35 5.28 -0.40
N ALA A 60 5.08 6.08 0.38
CA ALA A 60 6.48 6.37 0.10
C ALA A 60 7.34 5.27 0.69
N LEU A 61 8.12 4.60 -0.15
CA LEU A 61 8.95 3.45 0.20
C LEU A 61 10.36 3.65 -0.32
N PRO A 62 11.37 2.97 0.24
CA PRO A 62 12.67 2.87 -0.41
C PRO A 62 12.49 2.11 -1.73
N GLY A 63 12.91 2.70 -2.84
CA GLY A 63 12.64 2.19 -4.17
C GLY A 63 11.31 2.69 -4.71
N PRO A 64 10.64 1.95 -5.60
CA PRO A 64 9.38 2.42 -6.19
C PRO A 64 8.28 2.57 -5.15
N ASP A 65 7.57 3.70 -5.18
CA ASP A 65 6.42 3.93 -4.35
C ASP A 65 5.23 3.08 -4.81
N LEU A 66 4.30 2.83 -3.90
CA LEU A 66 3.04 2.15 -4.21
C LEU A 66 1.88 3.11 -4.03
N HIS A 67 0.85 2.92 -4.83
CA HIS A 67 -0.38 3.70 -4.68
C HIS A 67 -1.58 2.86 -5.10
N ALA A 68 -2.72 3.19 -4.52
CA ALA A 68 -3.99 2.57 -4.84
C ALA A 68 -5.10 3.59 -4.66
N GLU A 69 -6.21 3.35 -5.34
CA GLU A 69 -7.41 4.17 -5.20
C GLU A 69 -8.65 3.30 -5.32
N ASP A 70 -9.72 3.74 -4.69
CA ASP A 70 -11.03 3.12 -4.81
C ASP A 70 -12.12 4.16 -4.61
N SER A 71 -13.31 3.85 -5.11
CA SER A 71 -14.48 4.71 -4.99
C SER A 71 -15.66 3.86 -4.56
N GLU A 72 -16.38 4.31 -3.54
CA GLU A 72 -17.52 3.60 -2.99
C GLU A 72 -18.61 4.59 -2.56
N ASP A 73 -19.80 4.06 -2.25
CA ASP A 73 -20.90 4.85 -1.70
C ASP A 73 -20.73 5.15 -0.21
N ASP A 74 -19.79 4.49 0.47
CA ASP A 74 -19.45 4.70 1.87
C ASP A 74 -17.96 4.97 1.99
N LEU A 75 -17.60 6.02 2.74
CA LEU A 75 -16.21 6.42 2.91
C LEU A 75 -15.38 5.34 3.62
N TYR A 76 -15.91 4.73 4.66
CA TYR A 76 -15.19 3.68 5.41
C TYR A 76 -14.90 2.47 4.52
N ALA A 77 -15.87 2.08 3.69
CA ALA A 77 -15.66 0.99 2.73
C ALA A 77 -14.59 1.36 1.70
N ALA A 78 -14.57 2.60 1.21
CA ALA A 78 -13.56 3.06 0.26
C ALA A 78 -12.16 3.03 0.89
N ILE A 79 -12.02 3.44 2.14
CA ILE A 79 -10.76 3.38 2.88
C ILE A 79 -10.29 1.93 3.00
N ASP A 80 -11.16 1.04 3.46
CA ASP A 80 -10.82 -0.37 3.69
C ASP A 80 -10.37 -1.06 2.40
N LEU A 81 -11.09 -0.83 1.30
CA LEU A 81 -10.77 -1.43 0.00
C LEU A 81 -9.44 -0.90 -0.56
N THR A 82 -9.19 0.40 -0.43
CA THR A 82 -7.94 0.99 -0.89
C THR A 82 -6.74 0.42 -0.12
N VAL A 83 -6.85 0.30 1.20
CA VAL A 83 -5.80 -0.29 2.04
C VAL A 83 -5.62 -1.77 1.71
N HIS A 84 -6.70 -2.49 1.46
CA HIS A 84 -6.63 -3.89 1.06
C HIS A 84 -5.85 -4.07 -0.26
N LYS A 85 -6.06 -3.20 -1.24
CA LYS A 85 -5.29 -3.20 -2.49
C LYS A 85 -3.80 -2.99 -2.23
N LEU A 86 -3.45 -2.07 -1.33
CA LEU A 86 -2.06 -1.82 -0.96
C LEU A 86 -1.44 -3.03 -0.25
N ALA A 87 -2.19 -3.67 0.65
CA ALA A 87 -1.73 -4.87 1.34
C ALA A 87 -1.39 -5.98 0.33
N GLN A 88 -2.23 -6.16 -0.70
CA GLN A 88 -1.96 -7.11 -1.76
C GLN A 88 -0.70 -6.77 -2.55
N GLN A 89 -0.49 -5.49 -2.87
CA GLN A 89 0.71 -5.03 -3.57
C GLN A 89 1.98 -5.26 -2.74
N LEU A 90 1.92 -4.98 -1.44
CA LEU A 90 3.04 -5.22 -0.53
C LEU A 90 3.38 -6.70 -0.41
N ARG A 91 2.37 -7.56 -0.33
CA ARG A 91 2.55 -9.02 -0.34
C ARG A 91 3.27 -9.48 -1.59
N LYS A 92 2.83 -9.05 -2.75
CA LYS A 92 3.44 -9.42 -4.03
C LYS A 92 4.88 -8.94 -4.10
N ARG A 93 5.16 -7.74 -3.64
CA ARG A 93 6.51 -7.16 -3.60
C ARG A 93 7.44 -8.00 -2.70
N LYS A 94 6.97 -8.39 -1.52
CA LYS A 94 7.71 -9.22 -0.57
C LYS A 94 8.02 -10.60 -1.17
N THR A 95 7.06 -11.23 -1.82
CA THR A 95 7.21 -12.52 -2.49
C THR A 95 8.25 -12.44 -3.60
N LYS A 96 8.17 -11.43 -4.47
CA LYS A 96 9.15 -11.22 -5.54
C LYS A 96 10.56 -11.05 -5.01
N THR A 97 10.73 -10.29 -3.95
CA THR A 97 12.03 -10.07 -3.32
C THR A 97 12.61 -11.39 -2.77
N LYS A 98 11.79 -12.19 -2.11
CA LYS A 98 12.20 -13.52 -1.61
C LYS A 98 12.57 -14.46 -2.73
N GLU A 99 11.80 -14.49 -3.81
CA GLU A 99 12.07 -15.32 -4.97
C GLU A 99 13.40 -14.94 -5.65
N LYS A 100 13.64 -13.64 -5.81
CA LYS A 100 14.91 -13.15 -6.37
C LYS A 100 16.10 -13.53 -5.50
N ALA A 101 15.98 -13.42 -4.18
CA ALA A 101 17.04 -13.82 -3.26
C ALA A 101 17.32 -15.32 -3.35
N LYS A 102 16.30 -16.16 -3.40
CA LYS A 102 16.43 -17.61 -3.58
C LYS A 102 17.12 -17.95 -4.90
N HIS A 103 16.76 -17.27 -5.98
CA HIS A 103 17.36 -17.48 -7.29
C HIS A 103 18.85 -17.10 -7.29
N LYS A 104 19.20 -15.99 -6.71
CA LYS A 104 20.60 -15.55 -6.57
C LYS A 104 21.45 -16.57 -5.80
N LEU A 105 20.92 -17.09 -4.70
CA LEU A 105 21.59 -18.11 -3.91
C LEU A 105 21.83 -19.40 -4.71
N LYS A 106 20.83 -19.81 -5.47
CA LYS A 106 20.91 -21.00 -6.33
C LYS A 106 21.99 -20.85 -7.39
N VAL A 107 22.04 -19.70 -8.06
CA VAL A 107 23.06 -19.40 -9.08
C VAL A 107 24.46 -19.37 -8.46
N ALA A 108 24.62 -18.74 -7.31
CA ALA A 108 25.91 -18.67 -6.60
C ALA A 108 26.42 -20.05 -6.24
N ARG A 109 25.55 -20.95 -5.77
CA ARG A 109 25.92 -22.33 -5.46
C ARG A 109 26.37 -23.12 -6.69
N GLU A 110 25.72 -22.91 -7.82
CA GLU A 110 26.12 -23.56 -9.08
C GLU A 110 27.49 -23.08 -9.55
N VAL A 111 27.76 -21.79 -9.44
CA VAL A 111 29.07 -21.23 -9.80
C VAL A 111 30.15 -21.77 -8.91
N GLU A 112 29.94 -21.89 -7.61
CA GLU A 112 30.89 -22.51 -6.67
C GLU A 112 31.18 -23.96 -7.03
N ARG A 113 30.17 -24.76 -7.37
CA ARG A 113 30.34 -26.16 -7.80
C ARG A 113 31.20 -26.28 -9.06
N ARG A 114 30.99 -25.39 -10.02
CA ARG A 114 31.77 -25.35 -11.26
C ARG A 114 33.21 -24.92 -11.00
N GLY A 115 33.42 -23.99 -10.09
CA GLY A 115 34.75 -23.49 -9.70
C GLY A 115 35.61 -24.59 -9.04
N THR A 116 35.02 -25.47 -8.25
CA THR A 116 35.75 -26.56 -7.54
C THR A 116 36.11 -27.75 -8.42
N ARG A 117 35.62 -27.81 -9.65
CA ARG A 117 35.92 -28.87 -10.60
C ARG A 117 37.15 -28.63 -11.48
N ARG A 118 37.80 -27.51 -11.29
CA ARG A 118 39.06 -27.20 -12.00
C ARG A 118 40.27 -27.73 -11.21
#